data_ddfbce4dbf7a56f625373aaed34937d4
#
_entry.id   ddfbce4dbf7a56f625373aaed34937d4
#
_cell.length_a   1.000
_cell.length_b   1.000
_cell.length_c   1.000
_cell.angle_alpha   90.00
_cell.angle_beta   90.00
_cell.angle_gamma   90.00
#
_symmetry.space_group_name_H-M   'P 1'
#
loop_
_entity.id
_entity.type
_entity.pdbx_description
1 polymer ?
#
loop_
_entity_poly.entity_id
_entity_poly.type
_entity_poly.pdbx_seq_one_letter_code
_entity_poly.pdbx_strand_id
1 'polypeptide(L)'
;KDYLSYIDDDEVFDMIFLDGPKAHYIYMLDECVRLLKKGGVLISDNVLYKGMTADDNHVVRRKITIVKRLRKYIDMLMEHKELETSLLPLGDGVTISVKK
;
A
#
# COMPACT_ATOMS: atom_id res chain seq x y z
N LYS A 1 -8.12 7.23 -9.80
CA LYS A 1 -7.96 6.08 -8.93
C LYS A 1 -8.12 4.77 -9.69
N ASP A 2 -8.97 4.78 -10.67
CA ASP A 2 -9.29 3.54 -11.36
C ASP A 2 -8.55 3.38 -12.66
N TYR A 3 -7.47 4.13 -12.83
CA TYR A 3 -6.66 3.99 -14.03
C TYR A 3 -6.22 2.54 -14.23
N LEU A 4 -5.81 1.87 -13.16
CA LEU A 4 -5.31 0.50 -13.25
C LEU A 4 -6.40 -0.48 -13.65
N SER A 5 -7.65 -0.20 -13.32
CA SER A 5 -8.75 -1.10 -13.65
C SER A 5 -9.10 -1.09 -15.14
N TYR A 6 -8.61 -0.10 -15.89
CA TYR A 6 -8.80 -0.05 -17.34
C TYR A 6 -7.80 -0.90 -18.10
N ILE A 7 -6.80 -1.43 -17.41
CA ILE A 7 -5.80 -2.28 -18.05
C ILE A 7 -6.33 -3.71 -18.08
N ASP A 8 -6.56 -4.22 -19.28
CA ASP A 8 -7.17 -5.54 -19.45
C ASP A 8 -6.20 -6.68 -19.24
N ASP A 9 -4.91 -6.47 -19.52
CA ASP A 9 -3.91 -7.53 -19.42
C ASP A 9 -3.47 -7.73 -17.98
N ASP A 10 -3.24 -8.99 -17.60
CA ASP A 10 -2.66 -9.34 -16.31
C ASP A 10 -1.15 -9.40 -16.43
N GLU A 11 -0.47 -9.21 -15.29
CA GLU A 11 0.97 -9.44 -15.17
C GLU A 11 1.78 -8.63 -16.20
N VAL A 12 1.48 -7.33 -16.31
CA VAL A 12 2.16 -6.48 -17.29
C VAL A 12 3.30 -5.65 -16.71
N PHE A 13 3.36 -5.50 -15.38
CA PHE A 13 4.36 -4.63 -14.78
C PHE A 13 5.36 -5.41 -13.92
N ASP A 14 6.63 -5.03 -14.02
CA ASP A 14 7.67 -5.54 -13.14
C ASP A 14 7.68 -4.82 -11.81
N MET A 15 7.20 -3.59 -11.76
CA MET A 15 7.17 -2.79 -10.55
C MET A 15 6.00 -1.82 -10.61
N ILE A 16 5.35 -1.65 -9.46
CA ILE A 16 4.32 -0.64 -9.28
C ILE A 16 4.69 0.18 -8.07
N PHE A 17 4.68 1.50 -8.21
CA PHE A 17 4.94 2.41 -7.11
C PHE A 17 3.62 3.09 -6.75
N LEU A 18 3.17 2.86 -5.52
CA LEU A 18 1.90 3.38 -5.06
C LEU A 18 2.16 4.60 -4.16
N ASP A 19 1.85 5.77 -4.70
CA ASP A 19 2.07 7.04 -4.00
C ASP A 19 0.93 7.98 -4.39
N GLY A 20 -0.06 8.06 -3.53
CA GLY A 20 -1.22 8.88 -3.83
C GLY A 20 -2.12 8.99 -2.62
N PRO A 21 -3.42 9.19 -2.81
CA PRO A 21 -4.34 9.30 -1.67
C PRO A 21 -4.33 8.03 -0.85
N LYS A 22 -3.87 8.15 0.41
CA LYS A 22 -3.63 6.99 1.27
C LYS A 22 -4.91 6.20 1.52
N ALA A 23 -6.04 6.88 1.57
CA ALA A 23 -7.31 6.21 1.80
C ALA A 23 -7.68 5.23 0.71
N HIS A 24 -7.07 5.34 -0.46
CA HIS A 24 -7.40 4.49 -1.61
C HIS A 24 -6.51 3.25 -1.73
N TYR A 25 -5.46 3.14 -0.92
CA TYR A 25 -4.52 2.03 -1.03
C TYR A 25 -5.21 0.67 -0.90
N ILE A 26 -6.15 0.57 0.03
CA ILE A 26 -6.88 -0.68 0.25
C ILE A 26 -7.60 -1.13 -1.01
N TYR A 27 -8.21 -0.18 -1.72
CA TYR A 27 -9.01 -0.50 -2.90
C TYR A 27 -8.17 -0.79 -4.13
N MET A 28 -6.90 -0.35 -4.13
CA MET A 28 -6.02 -0.54 -5.28
C MET A 28 -5.17 -1.80 -5.19
N LEU A 29 -5.14 -2.41 -4.01
CA LEU A 29 -4.24 -3.54 -3.78
C LEU A 29 -4.48 -4.70 -4.73
N ASP A 30 -5.73 -5.12 -4.89
CA ASP A 30 -6.04 -6.27 -5.73
C ASP A 30 -5.64 -6.02 -7.17
N GLU A 31 -5.90 -4.82 -7.68
CA GLU A 31 -5.51 -4.47 -9.04
C GLU A 31 -3.99 -4.46 -9.19
N CYS A 32 -3.29 -3.94 -8.19
CA CYS A 32 -1.82 -3.93 -8.23
C CYS A 32 -1.27 -5.35 -8.27
N VAL A 33 -1.81 -6.24 -7.44
CA VAL A 33 -1.35 -7.62 -7.42
C VAL A 33 -1.63 -8.29 -8.77
N ARG A 34 -2.79 -8.05 -9.34
CA ARG A 34 -3.15 -8.63 -10.63
C ARG A 34 -2.18 -8.19 -11.73
N LEU A 35 -1.80 -6.93 -11.71
CA LEU A 35 -0.98 -6.34 -12.78
C LEU A 35 0.52 -6.64 -12.61
N LEU A 36 0.95 -7.05 -11.43
CA LEU A 36 2.35 -7.39 -11.22
C LEU A 36 2.68 -8.76 -11.81
N LYS A 37 3.82 -8.84 -12.46
CA LYS A 37 4.38 -10.12 -12.85
C LYS A 37 4.86 -10.87 -11.62
N LYS A 38 4.95 -12.19 -11.71
CA LYS A 38 5.57 -12.97 -10.65
C LYS A 38 7.01 -12.50 -10.46
N GLY A 39 7.39 -12.25 -9.23
CA GLY A 39 8.68 -11.64 -8.92
C GLY A 39 8.66 -10.13 -9.02
N GLY A 40 7.55 -9.54 -9.46
CA GLY A 40 7.40 -8.10 -9.52
C GLY A 40 7.26 -7.49 -8.14
N VAL A 41 7.47 -6.18 -8.05
CA VAL A 41 7.57 -5.48 -6.77
C VAL A 41 6.52 -4.39 -6.69
N LEU A 42 5.79 -4.36 -5.59
CA LEU A 42 4.89 -3.28 -5.25
C LEU A 42 5.51 -2.47 -4.11
N ILE A 43 5.76 -1.20 -4.37
CA ILE A 43 6.30 -0.29 -3.37
C ILE A 43 5.21 0.68 -2.97
N SER A 44 4.91 0.75 -1.67
CA SER A 44 3.91 1.67 -1.14
C SER A 44 4.57 2.63 -0.18
N ASP A 45 4.46 3.92 -0.48
CA ASP A 45 5.12 4.96 0.28
C ASP A 45 4.17 5.56 1.32
N ASN A 46 4.76 6.12 2.37
CA ASN A 46 4.04 6.84 3.43
C ASN A 46 3.00 5.98 4.14
N VAL A 47 3.27 4.67 4.29
CA VAL A 47 2.29 3.76 4.88
C VAL A 47 2.14 3.94 6.38
N LEU A 48 3.13 4.52 7.05
CA LEU A 48 3.04 4.79 8.48
C LEU A 48 2.40 6.13 8.79
N TYR A 49 2.27 6.97 7.81
CA TYR A 49 1.69 8.30 7.93
C TYR A 49 2.27 9.06 9.12
N LYS A 50 2.67 10.29 8.92
CA LYS A 50 3.38 11.09 9.90
C LYS A 50 2.68 11.17 11.26
N GLY A 51 1.36 11.15 11.26
CA GLY A 51 0.58 11.27 12.49
C GLY A 51 0.57 10.03 13.36
N MET A 52 1.01 8.87 12.85
CA MET A 52 0.94 7.63 13.60
C MET A 52 1.96 7.55 14.72
N THR A 53 3.10 8.21 14.56
CA THR A 53 4.18 8.21 15.54
C THR A 53 4.17 9.45 16.40
N ALA A 54 3.28 10.40 16.11
CA ALA A 54 3.18 11.62 16.87
C ALA A 54 2.28 11.43 18.10
N ASP A 55 2.21 12.46 18.93
CA ASP A 55 1.32 12.46 20.06
C ASP A 55 -0.13 12.27 19.60
N ASP A 56 -0.78 11.24 20.12
CA ASP A 56 -2.15 10.92 19.77
C ASP A 56 -3.11 12.06 20.04
N ASN A 57 -2.80 12.93 20.95
CA ASN A 57 -3.67 14.06 21.29
C ASN A 57 -3.82 15.05 20.15
N HIS A 58 -2.93 14.99 19.18
CA HIS A 58 -2.96 15.91 18.04
C HIS A 58 -3.58 15.29 16.78
N VAL A 59 -4.05 14.06 16.87
CA VAL A 59 -4.64 13.38 15.70
C VAL A 59 -6.11 13.76 15.62
N VAL A 60 -6.46 14.55 14.60
CA VAL A 60 -7.85 14.90 14.36
C VAL A 60 -8.57 13.71 13.71
N ARG A 61 -9.92 13.73 13.75
CA ARG A 61 -10.72 12.61 13.25
C ARG A 61 -10.35 12.14 11.86
N ARG A 62 -10.12 13.08 10.95
CA ARG A 62 -9.80 12.75 9.58
C ARG A 62 -8.50 11.94 9.52
N LYS A 63 -7.51 12.36 10.31
CA LYS A 63 -6.22 11.67 10.35
C LYS A 63 -6.37 10.30 10.98
N ILE A 64 -7.24 10.16 11.99
CA ILE A 64 -7.50 8.87 12.61
C ILE A 64 -8.02 7.88 11.56
N THR A 65 -8.93 8.32 10.70
CA THR A 65 -9.48 7.46 9.65
C THR A 65 -8.39 7.02 8.69
N ILE A 66 -7.52 7.94 8.28
CA ILE A 66 -6.41 7.61 7.38
C ILE A 66 -5.47 6.61 8.04
N VAL A 67 -5.13 6.84 9.30
CA VAL A 67 -4.24 5.94 10.05
C VAL A 67 -4.83 4.54 10.12
N LYS A 68 -6.12 4.43 10.41
CA LYS A 68 -6.78 3.13 10.49
C LYS A 68 -6.75 2.40 9.16
N ARG A 69 -6.99 3.13 8.08
CA ARG A 69 -6.97 2.53 6.74
C ARG A 69 -5.58 2.08 6.35
N LEU A 70 -4.55 2.84 6.70
CA LEU A 70 -3.18 2.45 6.40
C LEU A 70 -2.77 1.23 7.20
N ARG A 71 -3.18 1.15 8.47
CA ARG A 71 -2.91 -0.04 9.27
C ARG A 71 -3.57 -1.27 8.68
N LYS A 72 -4.81 -1.12 8.23
CA LYS A 72 -5.51 -2.21 7.57
C LYS A 72 -4.81 -2.61 6.28
N TYR A 73 -4.34 -1.64 5.52
CA TYR A 73 -3.60 -1.90 4.29
C TYR A 73 -2.33 -2.71 4.57
N ILE A 74 -1.57 -2.32 5.58
CA ILE A 74 -0.37 -3.06 5.97
C ILE A 74 -0.72 -4.49 6.35
N ASP A 75 -1.78 -4.68 7.14
CA ASP A 75 -2.22 -6.01 7.52
C ASP A 75 -2.60 -6.84 6.29
N MET A 76 -3.30 -6.23 5.34
CA MET A 76 -3.67 -6.91 4.10
C MET A 76 -2.45 -7.34 3.31
N LEU A 77 -1.43 -6.48 3.26
CA LEU A 77 -0.19 -6.83 2.57
C LEU A 77 0.51 -8.00 3.25
N MET A 78 0.62 -7.93 4.58
CA MET A 78 1.33 -8.96 5.35
C MET A 78 0.65 -10.32 5.27
N GLU A 79 -0.67 -10.32 5.17
CA GLU A 79 -1.45 -11.55 5.12
C GLU A 79 -1.73 -12.05 3.72
N HIS A 80 -1.33 -11.29 2.70
CA HIS A 80 -1.64 -11.64 1.33
C HIS A 80 -0.85 -12.87 0.89
N LYS A 81 -1.57 -13.88 0.38
CA LYS A 81 -0.94 -15.15 0.02
C LYS A 81 0.03 -15.04 -1.15
N GLU A 82 -0.20 -14.07 -2.03
CA GLU A 82 0.61 -13.90 -3.23
C GLU A 82 1.76 -12.94 -3.05
N LEU A 83 1.88 -12.32 -1.87
CA LEU A 83 2.91 -11.30 -1.63
C LEU A 83 3.79 -11.68 -0.46
N GLU A 84 5.05 -11.33 -0.59
CA GLU A 84 5.98 -11.36 0.53
C GLU A 84 6.36 -9.91 0.81
N THR A 85 5.96 -9.40 1.97
CA THR A 85 6.03 -7.97 2.27
C THR A 85 7.02 -7.67 3.37
N SER A 86 7.81 -6.62 3.17
CA SER A 86 8.72 -6.07 4.18
C SER A 86 8.33 -4.63 4.45
N LEU A 87 8.31 -4.25 5.72
CA LEU A 87 8.05 -2.88 6.12
C LEU A 87 9.37 -2.23 6.51
N LEU A 88 9.70 -1.13 5.85
CA LEU A 88 10.94 -0.40 6.09
C LEU A 88 10.63 0.92 6.77
N PRO A 89 11.29 1.24 7.88
CA PRO A 89 11.06 2.50 8.60
C PRO A 89 11.85 3.65 8.00
N LEU A 90 11.66 3.88 6.71
CA LEU A 90 12.30 4.99 5.99
C LEU A 90 11.29 6.11 5.83
N GLY A 91 11.64 7.31 6.26
CA GLY A 91 10.71 8.44 6.19
C GLY A 91 9.42 8.12 6.91
N ASP A 92 8.30 8.22 6.23
CA ASP A 92 6.98 7.91 6.77
C ASP A 92 6.59 6.44 6.59
N GLY A 93 7.57 5.59 6.34
CA GLY A 93 7.33 4.16 6.21
C GLY A 93 7.12 3.75 4.76
N VAL A 94 7.77 2.66 4.38
CA VAL A 94 7.69 2.12 3.02
C VAL A 94 7.47 0.62 3.13
N THR A 95 6.50 0.09 2.38
CA THR A 95 6.38 -1.35 2.24
C THR A 95 6.89 -1.77 0.88
N ILE A 96 7.59 -2.88 0.85
CA ILE A 96 8.05 -3.51 -0.37
C ILE A 96 7.45 -4.91 -0.39
N SER A 97 6.62 -5.16 -1.38
CA SER A 97 5.94 -6.45 -1.53
C SER A 97 6.37 -7.09 -2.83
N VAL A 98 6.82 -8.34 -2.75
CA VAL A 98 7.24 -9.10 -3.92
C VAL A 98 6.17 -10.13 -4.22
N LYS A 99 5.72 -10.18 -5.47
CA LYS A 99 4.71 -11.17 -5.89
C LYS A 99 5.40 -12.52 -6.07
N LYS A 100 4.88 -13.50 -5.36
CA LYS A 100 5.41 -14.86 -5.41
C LYS A 100 5.11 -15.57 -6.71
#